data_7bacc832a0d563cd50908a9f27292628
#
_entry.id   7bacc832a0d563cd50908a9f27292628
#
_cell.length_a   1.000
_cell.length_b   1.000
_cell.length_c   1.000
_cell.angle_alpha   90.00
_cell.angle_beta   90.00
_cell.angle_gamma   90.00
#
_symmetry.space_group_name_H-M   'P 1'
#
loop_
_entity.id
_entity.type
_entity.pdbx_description
1 polymer ?
#
loop_
_entity_poly.entity_id
_entity_poly.type
_entity_poly.pdbx_seq_one_letter_code
_entity_poly.pdbx_strand_id
1 'polypeptide(L)'
;MTLPNFLIFGVQKAGTTSVYNYLKQHPQVYTSPIKETEFLSRKSARKPELLNDEDRTGLTKGGRQKIVTIERYEALFDAAGEAIALGEASPNYLFAHEQAVPNIQTYIPHAKLIAILRNPVERAYSDYLMSLRQVVGNHKPLAAQVETSRQTSHTLLKGLYYEGTKHFLDAFGPEQVKIFLFDDLRQSSAELMRELYEFIGVDSSFTASTQKKSQTAEVPKNSTINRLLRTKNPIREGAAKVLRAVVSEENRQKLRSQLISANSRGKEYLPLTNDERRLLEDYYRQDILQLQELLGRDLSHWFKADR
;
A
#
# COMPACT_ATOMS: atom_id res chain seq x y z
N MET A 1 -2.03 -26.84 6.69
CA MET A 1 -2.33 -25.57 6.01
C MET A 1 -1.45 -24.51 6.61
N THR A 2 -0.58 -23.91 5.80
CA THR A 2 0.34 -22.87 6.30
C THR A 2 -0.20 -21.52 5.83
N LEU A 3 -0.76 -20.76 6.76
CA LEU A 3 -1.35 -19.43 6.53
C LEU A 3 -0.56 -18.36 7.30
N PRO A 4 -0.62 -17.09 6.91
CA PRO A 4 0.06 -16.04 7.64
C PRO A 4 -0.53 -15.87 9.05
N ASN A 5 0.35 -15.61 10.02
CA ASN A 5 -0.01 -15.30 11.40
C ASN A 5 0.18 -13.81 11.75
N PHE A 6 0.62 -12.99 10.77
CA PHE A 6 0.52 -11.54 10.85
C PHE A 6 0.21 -10.89 9.50
N LEU A 7 -0.43 -9.72 9.52
CA LEU A 7 -0.76 -8.91 8.34
C LEU A 7 -0.36 -7.44 8.54
N ILE A 8 0.21 -6.82 7.50
CA ILE A 8 0.25 -5.36 7.40
C ILE A 8 -0.98 -4.93 6.57
N PHE A 9 -2.05 -4.54 7.27
CA PHE A 9 -3.37 -4.29 6.67
C PHE A 9 -3.66 -2.82 6.30
N GLY A 10 -2.81 -1.88 6.72
CA GLY A 10 -2.97 -0.42 6.50
C GLY A 10 -1.64 0.33 6.55
N VAL A 11 -1.53 1.52 5.95
CA VAL A 11 -2.26 2.04 4.80
C VAL A 11 -1.30 2.27 3.64
N GLN A 12 -1.81 2.32 2.43
CA GLN A 12 -0.99 2.67 1.26
C GLN A 12 -0.37 4.06 1.44
N LYS A 13 0.90 4.23 1.03
CA LYS A 13 1.67 5.50 1.10
C LYS A 13 2.10 5.92 2.51
N ALA A 14 2.08 5.01 3.49
CA ALA A 14 2.52 5.22 4.87
C ALA A 14 3.77 4.42 5.26
N GLY A 15 4.63 4.06 4.32
CA GLY A 15 5.89 3.36 4.62
C GLY A 15 5.78 1.84 4.78
N THR A 16 4.65 1.22 4.52
CA THR A 16 4.45 -0.24 4.62
C THR A 16 5.44 -1.07 3.80
N THR A 17 5.96 -0.52 2.70
CA THR A 17 7.02 -1.20 1.92
C THR A 17 8.36 -1.21 2.65
N SER A 18 8.70 -0.15 3.39
CA SER A 18 9.91 -0.11 4.21
C SER A 18 9.82 -1.11 5.34
N VAL A 19 8.71 -1.09 6.10
CA VAL A 19 8.47 -2.05 7.20
C VAL A 19 8.49 -3.49 6.70
N TYR A 20 7.83 -3.78 5.59
CA TYR A 20 7.87 -5.09 4.95
C TYR A 20 9.30 -5.55 4.59
N ASN A 21 10.13 -4.64 4.06
CA ASN A 21 11.53 -4.93 3.72
C ASN A 21 12.41 -5.09 4.98
N TYR A 22 12.08 -4.43 6.07
CA TYR A 22 12.78 -4.61 7.35
C TYR A 22 12.42 -5.96 7.97
N LEU A 23 11.14 -6.32 8.00
CA LEU A 23 10.66 -7.63 8.44
C LEU A 23 11.32 -8.77 7.66
N LYS A 24 11.46 -8.63 6.35
CA LYS A 24 12.07 -9.64 5.48
C LYS A 24 13.56 -9.94 5.82
N GLN A 25 14.23 -9.05 6.54
CA GLN A 25 15.62 -9.27 6.97
C GLN A 25 15.74 -10.14 8.22
N HIS A 26 14.64 -10.25 8.97
CA HIS A 26 14.64 -10.97 10.25
C HIS A 26 14.66 -12.50 10.04
N PRO A 27 15.59 -13.25 10.66
CA PRO A 27 15.75 -14.69 10.40
C PRO A 27 14.53 -15.55 10.80
N GLN A 28 13.73 -15.09 11.76
CA GLN A 28 12.52 -15.79 12.21
C GLN A 28 11.25 -15.35 11.46
N VAL A 29 11.35 -14.45 10.47
CA VAL A 29 10.20 -13.90 9.73
C VAL A 29 10.25 -14.35 8.29
N TYR A 30 9.17 -14.95 7.84
CA TYR A 30 8.91 -15.18 6.43
C TYR A 30 7.84 -14.22 5.93
N THR A 31 8.09 -13.57 4.81
CA THR A 31 7.11 -12.70 4.17
C THR A 31 6.72 -13.27 2.81
N SER A 32 5.42 -13.23 2.48
CA SER A 32 4.92 -13.63 1.18
C SER A 32 5.78 -13.07 0.03
N PRO A 33 6.17 -13.88 -0.96
CA PRO A 33 6.93 -13.38 -2.12
C PRO A 33 6.12 -12.38 -2.97
N ILE A 34 4.79 -12.42 -2.87
CA ILE A 34 3.88 -11.50 -3.55
C ILE A 34 3.35 -10.51 -2.51
N LYS A 35 3.72 -9.25 -2.66
CA LYS A 35 3.15 -8.15 -1.89
C LYS A 35 1.83 -7.68 -2.53
N GLU A 36 0.88 -7.27 -1.68
CA GLU A 36 -0.44 -6.78 -2.10
C GLU A 36 -1.22 -7.86 -2.87
N THR A 37 -1.37 -9.03 -2.23
CA THR A 37 -2.18 -10.15 -2.74
C THR A 37 -3.64 -9.75 -2.88
N GLU A 38 -4.12 -8.89 -1.98
CA GLU A 38 -5.51 -8.42 -1.85
C GLU A 38 -6.53 -9.57 -1.77
N PHE A 39 -6.07 -10.80 -1.43
CA PHE A 39 -6.94 -11.98 -1.35
C PHE A 39 -8.06 -11.78 -0.35
N LEU A 40 -7.73 -11.33 0.87
CA LEU A 40 -8.70 -11.18 1.95
C LEU A 40 -9.68 -9.99 1.77
N SER A 41 -9.42 -9.08 0.83
CA SER A 41 -10.39 -8.03 0.46
C SER A 41 -11.38 -8.44 -0.63
N ARG A 42 -11.33 -9.69 -1.10
CA ARG A 42 -12.20 -10.18 -2.17
C ARG A 42 -13.46 -10.84 -1.61
N LYS A 43 -14.61 -10.53 -2.21
CA LYS A 43 -15.85 -11.28 -1.94
C LYS A 43 -15.70 -12.75 -2.31
N SER A 44 -14.96 -13.05 -3.38
CA SER A 44 -14.68 -14.41 -3.85
C SER A 44 -13.81 -15.23 -2.90
N ALA A 45 -13.13 -14.63 -1.94
CA ALA A 45 -12.37 -15.38 -0.93
C ALA A 45 -13.26 -16.39 -0.19
N ARG A 46 -14.49 -15.99 0.20
CA ARG A 46 -15.48 -16.84 0.85
C ARG A 46 -16.57 -17.40 -0.08
N LYS A 47 -16.58 -16.97 -1.35
CA LYS A 47 -17.57 -17.33 -2.35
C LYS A 47 -16.86 -17.66 -3.67
N PRO A 48 -16.25 -18.85 -3.78
CA PRO A 48 -15.51 -19.25 -4.99
C PRO A 48 -16.36 -19.22 -6.26
N GLU A 49 -17.68 -19.34 -6.12
CA GLU A 49 -18.64 -19.23 -7.22
C GLU A 49 -18.64 -17.84 -7.89
N LEU A 50 -18.15 -16.80 -7.21
CA LEU A 50 -18.01 -15.45 -7.76
C LEU A 50 -16.76 -15.28 -8.65
N LEU A 51 -15.91 -16.31 -8.78
CA LEU A 51 -14.74 -16.25 -9.65
C LEU A 51 -15.20 -16.27 -11.13
N ASN A 52 -14.76 -15.26 -11.87
CA ASN A 52 -14.92 -15.22 -13.32
C ASN A 52 -13.80 -16.01 -14.02
N ASP A 53 -13.88 -16.17 -15.34
CA ASP A 53 -12.89 -16.93 -16.11
C ASP A 53 -11.49 -16.30 -16.06
N GLU A 54 -11.39 -14.96 -16.01
CA GLU A 54 -10.10 -14.26 -15.83
C GLU A 54 -9.49 -14.58 -14.45
N ASP A 55 -10.31 -14.67 -13.40
CA ASP A 55 -9.86 -15.04 -12.06
C ASP A 55 -9.38 -16.50 -12.01
N ARG A 56 -10.06 -17.41 -12.73
CA ARG A 56 -9.69 -18.83 -12.81
C ARG A 56 -8.33 -19.04 -13.47
N THR A 57 -7.96 -18.22 -14.45
CA THR A 57 -6.63 -18.28 -15.08
C THR A 57 -5.50 -17.86 -14.12
N GLY A 58 -5.83 -17.09 -13.08
CA GLY A 58 -4.86 -16.60 -12.10
C GLY A 58 -3.89 -15.56 -12.63
N LEU A 59 -4.17 -14.96 -13.78
CA LEU A 59 -3.35 -13.92 -14.40
C LEU A 59 -4.15 -12.63 -14.57
N THR A 60 -3.52 -11.50 -14.31
CA THR A 60 -4.06 -10.19 -14.69
C THR A 60 -3.82 -9.96 -16.19
N LYS A 61 -4.56 -9.02 -16.81
CA LYS A 61 -4.30 -8.54 -18.19
C LYS A 61 -2.85 -8.09 -18.42
N GLY A 62 -2.08 -7.87 -17.36
CA GLY A 62 -0.65 -7.52 -17.38
C GLY A 62 0.30 -8.68 -17.10
N GLY A 63 -0.19 -9.90 -16.98
CA GLY A 63 0.62 -11.12 -16.71
C GLY A 63 1.09 -11.24 -15.25
N ARG A 64 0.56 -10.44 -14.32
CA ARG A 64 0.85 -10.60 -12.89
C ARG A 64 0.01 -11.75 -12.33
N GLN A 65 0.64 -12.55 -11.46
CA GLN A 65 -0.08 -13.60 -10.74
C GLN A 65 -1.15 -12.98 -9.84
N LYS A 66 -2.37 -13.48 -9.96
CA LYS A 66 -3.53 -13.03 -9.19
C LYS A 66 -3.87 -14.11 -8.15
N ILE A 67 -3.87 -13.74 -6.90
CA ILE A 67 -4.22 -14.63 -5.80
C ILE A 67 -5.72 -14.51 -5.55
N VAL A 68 -6.48 -15.54 -5.92
CA VAL A 68 -7.95 -15.50 -5.90
C VAL A 68 -8.58 -16.72 -5.24
N THR A 69 -7.81 -17.76 -4.94
CA THR A 69 -8.26 -18.94 -4.20
C THR A 69 -7.40 -19.13 -2.95
N ILE A 70 -7.96 -19.86 -1.98
CA ILE A 70 -7.26 -20.14 -0.72
C ILE A 70 -6.01 -21.00 -0.96
N GLU A 71 -6.06 -21.96 -1.85
CA GLU A 71 -4.94 -22.84 -2.17
C GLU A 71 -3.75 -22.04 -2.72
N ARG A 72 -4.02 -21.06 -3.60
CA ARG A 72 -2.97 -20.16 -4.10
C ARG A 72 -2.45 -19.21 -3.03
N TYR A 73 -3.28 -18.82 -2.08
CA TYR A 73 -2.87 -18.00 -0.97
C TYR A 73 -1.98 -18.79 0.00
N GLU A 74 -2.34 -20.02 0.34
CA GLU A 74 -1.54 -20.94 1.13
C GLU A 74 -0.18 -21.23 0.49
N ALA A 75 -0.15 -21.51 -0.80
CA ALA A 75 1.08 -21.80 -1.55
C ALA A 75 2.14 -20.66 -1.48
N LEU A 76 1.74 -19.43 -1.12
CA LEU A 76 2.70 -18.34 -0.88
C LEU A 76 3.58 -18.58 0.35
N PHE A 77 3.19 -19.48 1.23
CA PHE A 77 3.87 -19.75 2.51
C PHE A 77 4.55 -21.14 2.55
N ASP A 78 4.50 -21.92 1.47
CA ASP A 78 5.11 -23.26 1.41
C ASP A 78 6.63 -23.23 1.64
N ALA A 79 7.29 -22.14 1.28
CA ALA A 79 8.73 -21.96 1.46
C ALA A 79 9.10 -21.30 2.80
N ALA A 80 8.16 -21.21 3.77
CA ALA A 80 8.40 -20.53 5.04
C ALA A 80 9.41 -21.26 5.97
N GLY A 81 9.61 -22.58 5.77
CA GLY A 81 10.54 -23.37 6.56
C GLY A 81 10.19 -23.33 8.07
N GLU A 82 11.20 -22.99 8.89
CA GLU A 82 11.07 -22.89 10.35
C GLU A 82 10.76 -21.47 10.85
N ALA A 83 10.34 -20.57 9.97
CA ALA A 83 10.00 -19.20 10.37
C ALA A 83 8.84 -19.19 11.38
N ILE A 84 8.99 -18.41 12.45
CA ILE A 84 7.99 -18.28 13.51
C ILE A 84 6.84 -17.37 13.08
N ALA A 85 7.18 -16.23 12.45
CA ALA A 85 6.23 -15.25 11.98
C ALA A 85 6.12 -15.29 10.45
N LEU A 86 4.91 -15.58 9.96
CA LEU A 86 4.57 -15.63 8.54
C LEU A 86 3.64 -14.49 8.22
N GLY A 87 4.00 -13.65 7.25
CA GLY A 87 3.20 -12.48 6.99
C GLY A 87 3.06 -12.05 5.55
N GLU A 88 2.04 -11.26 5.32
CA GLU A 88 1.85 -10.53 4.08
C GLU A 88 1.54 -9.05 4.32
N ALA A 89 1.64 -8.24 3.27
CA ALA A 89 1.31 -6.83 3.32
C ALA A 89 0.36 -6.46 2.18
N SER A 90 -0.90 -6.26 2.52
CA SER A 90 -1.95 -5.71 1.66
C SER A 90 -2.58 -4.48 2.32
N PRO A 91 -1.93 -3.30 2.23
CA PRO A 91 -2.36 -2.10 2.94
C PRO A 91 -3.73 -1.57 2.53
N ASN A 92 -4.34 -2.14 1.52
CA ASN A 92 -5.69 -1.83 1.07
C ASN A 92 -6.78 -2.48 1.94
N TYR A 93 -6.43 -3.43 2.81
CA TYR A 93 -7.42 -4.11 3.67
C TYR A 93 -8.11 -3.14 4.63
N LEU A 94 -7.40 -2.10 5.12
CA LEU A 94 -8.04 -1.08 5.95
C LEU A 94 -9.18 -0.37 5.21
N PHE A 95 -8.96 0.01 3.96
CA PHE A 95 -10.00 0.64 3.13
C PHE A 95 -11.13 -0.35 2.77
N ALA A 96 -10.78 -1.61 2.55
CA ALA A 96 -11.73 -2.68 2.21
C ALA A 96 -12.20 -3.46 3.45
N HIS A 97 -12.27 -2.83 4.63
CA HIS A 97 -12.53 -3.47 5.93
C HIS A 97 -13.81 -4.33 5.95
N GLU A 98 -14.88 -3.90 5.27
CA GLU A 98 -16.13 -4.65 5.18
C GLU A 98 -15.98 -6.06 4.61
N GLN A 99 -15.02 -6.26 3.68
CA GLN A 99 -14.70 -7.56 3.10
C GLN A 99 -13.53 -8.22 3.83
N ALA A 100 -12.53 -7.42 4.24
CA ALA A 100 -11.30 -7.95 4.81
C ALA A 100 -11.54 -8.55 6.21
N VAL A 101 -12.26 -7.87 7.09
CA VAL A 101 -12.52 -8.33 8.46
C VAL A 101 -13.16 -9.71 8.49
N PRO A 102 -14.31 -9.96 7.82
CA PRO A 102 -14.92 -11.28 7.83
C PRO A 102 -14.04 -12.38 7.19
N ASN A 103 -13.22 -12.03 6.18
CA ASN A 103 -12.31 -13.00 5.58
C ASN A 103 -11.15 -13.35 6.53
N ILE A 104 -10.58 -12.37 7.23
CA ILE A 104 -9.55 -12.58 8.24
C ILE A 104 -10.08 -13.46 9.36
N GLN A 105 -11.29 -13.19 9.88
CA GLN A 105 -11.94 -14.01 10.89
C GLN A 105 -12.16 -15.46 10.42
N THR A 106 -12.41 -15.66 9.13
CA THR A 106 -12.63 -16.99 8.55
C THR A 106 -11.34 -17.79 8.41
N TYR A 107 -10.28 -17.17 7.88
CA TYR A 107 -9.07 -17.89 7.45
C TYR A 107 -7.92 -17.80 8.46
N ILE A 108 -7.76 -16.67 9.14
CA ILE A 108 -6.64 -16.38 10.02
C ILE A 108 -7.08 -15.61 11.28
N PRO A 109 -8.03 -16.14 12.07
CA PRO A 109 -8.69 -15.41 13.18
C PRO A 109 -7.72 -14.97 14.28
N HIS A 110 -6.53 -15.58 14.37
CA HIS A 110 -5.54 -15.30 15.39
C HIS A 110 -4.33 -14.49 14.89
N ALA A 111 -4.37 -14.02 13.64
CA ALA A 111 -3.28 -13.25 13.05
C ALA A 111 -3.10 -11.90 13.76
N LYS A 112 -1.85 -11.50 13.98
CA LYS A 112 -1.48 -10.16 14.45
C LYS A 112 -1.67 -9.16 13.32
N LEU A 113 -2.39 -8.08 13.55
CA LEU A 113 -2.82 -7.11 12.56
C LEU A 113 -2.11 -5.78 12.79
N ILE A 114 -1.39 -5.29 11.78
CA ILE A 114 -0.52 -4.12 11.87
C ILE A 114 -0.97 -3.08 10.85
N ALA A 115 -1.23 -1.86 11.30
CA ALA A 115 -1.39 -0.72 10.40
C ALA A 115 -0.41 0.39 10.74
N ILE A 116 0.05 1.09 9.71
CA ILE A 116 0.85 2.29 9.83
C ILE A 116 0.04 3.41 9.18
N LEU A 117 -0.45 4.34 9.97
CA LEU A 117 -1.23 5.47 9.50
C LEU A 117 -0.32 6.67 9.22
N ARG A 118 -0.73 7.52 8.33
CA ARG A 118 -0.01 8.76 7.96
C ARG A 118 -1.00 9.91 7.89
N ASN A 119 -0.53 11.14 8.16
CA ASN A 119 -1.32 12.33 7.88
C ASN A 119 -2.06 12.15 6.53
N PRO A 120 -3.42 12.15 6.52
CA PRO A 120 -4.18 11.78 5.34
C PRO A 120 -4.02 12.74 4.17
N VAL A 121 -3.70 14.01 4.44
CA VAL A 121 -3.35 15.01 3.42
C VAL A 121 -2.06 14.62 2.71
N GLU A 122 -1.02 14.30 3.48
CA GLU A 122 0.27 13.86 2.96
C GLU A 122 0.17 12.50 2.23
N ARG A 123 -0.71 11.62 2.72
CA ARG A 123 -0.99 10.35 2.08
C ARG A 123 -1.69 10.54 0.72
N ALA A 124 -2.75 11.36 0.70
CA ALA A 124 -3.50 11.66 -0.53
C ALA A 124 -2.60 12.32 -1.59
N TYR A 125 -1.78 13.27 -1.18
CA TYR A 125 -0.79 13.89 -2.06
C TYR A 125 0.22 12.87 -2.62
N SER A 126 0.78 12.01 -1.76
CA SER A 126 1.70 10.96 -2.20
C SER A 126 1.05 9.96 -3.17
N ASP A 127 -0.23 9.67 -2.99
CA ASP A 127 -1.01 8.78 -3.85
C ASP A 127 -1.32 9.44 -5.21
N TYR A 128 -1.69 10.71 -5.18
CA TYR A 128 -1.89 11.53 -6.37
C TYR A 128 -0.63 11.59 -7.26
N LEU A 129 0.53 11.86 -6.67
CA LEU A 129 1.81 11.88 -7.40
C LEU A 129 2.12 10.50 -8.02
N MET A 130 1.84 9.41 -7.29
CA MET A 130 2.00 8.06 -7.81
C MET A 130 1.04 7.80 -8.98
N SER A 131 -0.21 8.25 -8.88
CA SER A 131 -1.22 8.10 -9.94
C SER A 131 -0.80 8.81 -11.23
N LEU A 132 -0.30 10.05 -11.12
CA LEU A 132 0.26 10.79 -12.25
C LEU A 132 1.46 10.06 -12.87
N ARG A 133 2.38 9.57 -12.02
CA ARG A 133 3.57 8.85 -12.49
C ARG A 133 3.21 7.54 -13.19
N GLN A 134 2.26 6.78 -12.66
CA GLN A 134 1.88 5.47 -13.19
C GLN A 134 0.82 5.53 -14.28
N VAL A 135 0.23 6.69 -14.50
CA VAL A 135 -0.90 6.91 -15.43
C VAL A 135 -2.10 6.01 -15.06
N VAL A 136 -2.45 6.01 -13.78
CA VAL A 136 -3.58 5.23 -13.21
C VAL A 136 -4.44 6.11 -12.31
N GLY A 137 -5.71 5.76 -12.16
CA GLY A 137 -6.62 6.45 -11.25
C GLY A 137 -7.07 7.84 -11.73
N ASN A 138 -7.45 8.69 -10.78
CA ASN A 138 -7.93 10.04 -11.04
C ASN A 138 -6.75 11.04 -11.11
N HIS A 139 -6.58 11.70 -12.23
CA HIS A 139 -5.49 12.66 -12.46
C HIS A 139 -5.91 14.13 -12.26
N LYS A 140 -7.16 14.39 -11.89
CA LYS A 140 -7.60 15.76 -11.54
C LYS A 140 -6.78 16.26 -10.35
N PRO A 141 -6.47 17.57 -10.25
CA PRO A 141 -5.88 18.15 -9.03
C PRO A 141 -6.66 17.78 -7.78
N LEU A 142 -5.99 17.66 -6.65
CA LEU A 142 -6.63 17.19 -5.40
C LEU A 142 -7.79 18.09 -4.97
N ALA A 143 -7.67 19.41 -5.10
CA ALA A 143 -8.77 20.35 -4.84
C ALA A 143 -10.00 20.01 -5.69
N ALA A 144 -9.81 19.82 -6.99
CA ALA A 144 -10.91 19.45 -7.89
C ALA A 144 -11.50 18.06 -7.57
N GLN A 145 -10.71 17.14 -7.01
CA GLN A 145 -11.24 15.86 -6.53
C GLN A 145 -12.11 16.03 -5.28
N VAL A 146 -11.74 16.91 -4.35
CA VAL A 146 -12.57 17.24 -3.18
C VAL A 146 -13.89 17.85 -3.60
N GLU A 147 -13.88 18.75 -4.58
CA GLU A 147 -15.07 19.44 -5.05
C GLU A 147 -16.01 18.54 -5.87
N THR A 148 -15.46 17.73 -6.77
CA THR A 148 -16.25 17.01 -7.78
C THR A 148 -16.35 15.50 -7.59
N SER A 149 -15.53 14.91 -6.73
CA SER A 149 -15.37 13.46 -6.64
C SER A 149 -15.12 12.96 -5.20
N ARG A 150 -15.47 13.76 -4.17
CA ARG A 150 -15.18 13.44 -2.77
C ARG A 150 -15.65 12.06 -2.31
N GLN A 151 -16.75 11.57 -2.87
CA GLN A 151 -17.37 10.28 -2.52
C GLN A 151 -16.92 9.13 -3.44
N THR A 152 -16.13 9.39 -4.48
CA THR A 152 -15.72 8.38 -5.47
C THR A 152 -14.22 8.33 -5.71
N SER A 153 -13.49 9.34 -5.27
CA SER A 153 -12.03 9.36 -5.40
C SER A 153 -11.38 8.41 -4.38
N HIS A 154 -10.87 7.29 -4.84
CA HIS A 154 -10.09 6.38 -3.99
C HIS A 154 -8.86 7.06 -3.38
N THR A 155 -8.28 8.06 -4.06
CA THR A 155 -7.19 8.86 -3.52
C THR A 155 -7.62 9.61 -2.26
N LEU A 156 -8.85 10.09 -2.18
CA LEU A 156 -9.39 10.75 -0.99
C LEU A 156 -9.89 9.73 0.04
N LEU A 157 -10.77 8.82 -0.38
CA LEU A 157 -11.46 7.88 0.51
C LEU A 157 -10.52 7.01 1.33
N LYS A 158 -9.39 6.59 0.76
CA LYS A 158 -8.35 5.81 1.48
C LYS A 158 -7.63 6.59 2.59
N GLY A 159 -7.90 7.87 2.75
CA GLY A 159 -7.42 8.70 3.85
C GLY A 159 -8.42 8.85 4.99
N LEU A 160 -9.64 8.35 4.85
CA LEU A 160 -10.63 8.24 5.91
C LEU A 160 -10.36 6.94 6.68
N TYR A 161 -9.75 7.05 7.85
CA TYR A 161 -9.23 5.89 8.59
C TYR A 161 -10.13 5.40 9.70
N TYR A 162 -10.95 6.32 10.27
CA TYR A 162 -11.70 6.06 11.50
C TYR A 162 -12.54 4.79 11.41
N GLU A 163 -13.45 4.71 10.44
CA GLU A 163 -14.37 3.59 10.30
C GLU A 163 -13.64 2.25 10.12
N GLY A 164 -12.63 2.22 9.23
CA GLY A 164 -11.86 1.01 9.02
C GLY A 164 -11.08 0.59 10.27
N THR A 165 -10.41 1.53 10.95
CA THR A 165 -9.65 1.25 12.17
C THR A 165 -10.56 0.76 13.29
N LYS A 166 -11.70 1.43 13.48
CA LYS A 166 -12.72 1.03 14.45
C LYS A 166 -13.22 -0.39 14.17
N HIS A 167 -13.56 -0.71 12.93
CA HIS A 167 -14.04 -2.03 12.54
C HIS A 167 -13.02 -3.15 12.84
N PHE A 168 -11.73 -2.90 12.57
CA PHE A 168 -10.67 -3.84 12.93
C PHE A 168 -10.52 -3.99 14.45
N LEU A 169 -10.53 -2.90 15.21
CA LEU A 169 -10.43 -2.95 16.67
C LEU A 169 -11.63 -3.62 17.33
N ASP A 170 -12.84 -3.35 16.85
CA ASP A 170 -14.07 -3.99 17.35
C ASP A 170 -14.07 -5.51 17.09
N ALA A 171 -13.52 -5.94 15.94
CA ALA A 171 -13.55 -7.33 15.53
C ALA A 171 -12.47 -8.20 16.17
N PHE A 172 -11.29 -7.63 16.46
CA PHE A 172 -10.09 -8.40 16.88
C PHE A 172 -9.51 -7.94 18.22
N GLY A 173 -9.89 -6.77 18.71
CA GLY A 173 -9.39 -6.20 19.95
C GLY A 173 -7.96 -5.63 19.89
N PRO A 174 -7.55 -4.86 20.93
CA PRO A 174 -6.26 -4.15 20.95
C PRO A 174 -5.05 -5.11 21.07
N GLU A 175 -5.24 -6.32 21.59
CA GLU A 175 -4.18 -7.33 21.72
C GLU A 175 -3.78 -7.94 20.37
N GLN A 176 -4.68 -7.87 19.38
CA GLN A 176 -4.46 -8.41 18.04
C GLN A 176 -4.19 -7.32 17.00
N VAL A 177 -4.59 -6.06 17.26
CA VAL A 177 -4.45 -4.93 16.34
C VAL A 177 -3.46 -3.91 16.90
N LYS A 178 -2.38 -3.66 16.20
CA LYS A 178 -1.38 -2.63 16.53
C LYS A 178 -1.36 -1.53 15.47
N ILE A 179 -1.57 -0.29 15.92
CA ILE A 179 -1.56 0.89 15.05
C ILE A 179 -0.32 1.73 15.33
N PHE A 180 0.52 1.91 14.30
CA PHE A 180 1.67 2.81 14.32
C PHE A 180 1.38 4.06 13.49
N LEU A 181 2.13 5.13 13.73
CA LEU A 181 2.13 6.30 12.86
C LEU A 181 3.39 6.32 11.97
N PHE A 182 3.23 6.84 10.77
CA PHE A 182 4.36 7.06 9.86
C PHE A 182 5.40 8.03 10.44
N ASP A 183 4.95 8.91 11.33
CA ASP A 183 5.82 9.86 12.04
C ASP A 183 6.78 9.12 12.97
N ASP A 184 6.32 8.07 13.69
CA ASP A 184 7.16 7.20 14.52
C ASP A 184 8.19 6.48 13.65
N LEU A 185 7.77 5.93 12.49
CA LEU A 185 8.66 5.27 11.55
C LEU A 185 9.77 6.20 11.04
N ARG A 186 9.48 7.49 10.90
CA ARG A 186 10.44 8.50 10.45
C ARG A 186 11.39 8.96 11.56
N GLN A 187 10.90 9.06 12.78
CA GLN A 187 11.65 9.56 13.94
C GLN A 187 12.55 8.45 14.51
N SER A 188 12.01 7.25 14.69
CA SER A 188 12.72 6.12 15.29
C SER A 188 12.28 4.79 14.67
N SER A 189 12.77 4.51 13.45
CA SER A 189 12.45 3.24 12.77
C SER A 189 12.93 2.01 13.56
N ALA A 190 14.04 2.12 14.31
CA ALA A 190 14.57 1.01 15.10
C ALA A 190 13.63 0.66 16.26
N GLU A 191 13.12 1.66 16.96
CA GLU A 191 12.19 1.47 18.07
C GLU A 191 10.85 0.89 17.60
N LEU A 192 10.28 1.46 16.52
CA LEU A 192 9.07 0.93 15.92
C LEU A 192 9.25 -0.54 15.52
N MET A 193 10.39 -0.88 14.90
CA MET A 193 10.65 -2.27 14.51
C MET A 193 10.81 -3.19 15.71
N ARG A 194 11.44 -2.75 16.80
CA ARG A 194 11.55 -3.51 18.04
C ARG A 194 10.17 -3.83 18.61
N GLU A 195 9.29 -2.81 18.74
CA GLU A 195 7.90 -3.01 19.19
C GLU A 195 7.12 -3.94 18.25
N LEU A 196 7.38 -3.87 16.96
CA LEU A 196 6.71 -4.70 15.97
C LEU A 196 7.18 -6.16 16.07
N TYR A 197 8.47 -6.41 16.30
CA TYR A 197 9.01 -7.75 16.53
C TYR A 197 8.43 -8.37 17.81
N GLU A 198 8.38 -7.61 18.91
CA GLU A 198 7.71 -8.04 20.15
C GLU A 198 6.25 -8.40 19.89
N PHE A 199 5.53 -7.57 19.14
CA PHE A 199 4.11 -7.77 18.84
C PHE A 199 3.83 -9.04 18.02
N ILE A 200 4.69 -9.38 17.07
CA ILE A 200 4.56 -10.61 16.27
C ILE A 200 5.26 -11.82 16.87
N GLY A 201 5.89 -11.67 18.05
CA GLY A 201 6.46 -12.78 18.83
C GLY A 201 7.79 -13.31 18.32
N VAL A 202 8.64 -12.46 17.70
CA VAL A 202 9.99 -12.81 17.26
C VAL A 202 11.05 -12.05 18.06
N ASP A 203 12.33 -12.39 17.90
CA ASP A 203 13.45 -11.78 18.64
C ASP A 203 13.53 -10.25 18.37
N SER A 204 13.17 -9.46 19.37
CA SER A 204 13.17 -8.00 19.30
C SER A 204 14.56 -7.36 19.38
N SER A 205 15.60 -8.13 19.68
CA SER A 205 16.99 -7.65 19.69
C SER A 205 17.56 -7.49 18.26
N PHE A 206 16.93 -8.09 17.26
CA PHE A 206 17.35 -7.99 15.88
C PHE A 206 17.23 -6.56 15.33
N THR A 207 18.28 -6.10 14.65
CA THR A 207 18.29 -4.76 14.04
C THR A 207 18.34 -4.86 12.52
N ALA A 208 17.26 -4.46 11.87
CA ALA A 208 17.21 -4.39 10.42
C ALA A 208 18.02 -3.22 9.87
N SER A 209 18.68 -3.41 8.71
CA SER A 209 19.32 -2.32 7.99
C SER A 209 18.27 -1.39 7.36
N THR A 210 18.25 -0.13 7.79
CA THR A 210 17.31 0.89 7.32
C THR A 210 17.87 1.79 6.20
N GLN A 211 19.06 1.47 5.68
CA GLN A 211 19.78 2.30 4.70
C GLN A 211 19.08 2.44 3.34
N LYS A 212 18.28 1.46 2.92
CA LYS A 212 17.48 1.57 1.69
C LYS A 212 16.25 2.45 1.90
N LYS A 213 16.40 3.75 1.65
CA LYS A 213 15.24 4.65 1.56
C LYS A 213 14.29 4.15 0.49
N SER A 214 13.03 3.93 0.85
CA SER A 214 11.97 3.66 -0.12
C SER A 214 11.79 4.85 -1.07
N GLN A 215 11.29 4.55 -2.26
CA GLN A 215 11.19 5.46 -3.42
C GLN A 215 10.76 6.88 -3.06
N THR A 216 11.57 7.85 -3.42
CA THR A 216 11.22 9.27 -3.45
C THR A 216 10.03 9.48 -4.40
N ALA A 217 9.07 10.30 -4.00
CA ALA A 217 7.96 10.65 -4.89
C ALA A 217 8.50 11.46 -6.08
N GLU A 218 8.24 10.98 -7.29
CA GLU A 218 8.64 11.62 -8.54
C GLU A 218 7.40 11.96 -9.37
N VAL A 219 7.47 13.02 -10.14
CA VAL A 219 6.43 13.43 -11.10
C VAL A 219 7.00 13.43 -12.52
N PRO A 220 6.19 13.16 -13.55
CA PRO A 220 6.64 13.24 -14.92
C PRO A 220 6.91 14.69 -15.32
N LYS A 221 8.01 14.95 -16.04
CA LYS A 221 8.29 16.24 -16.68
C LYS A 221 7.27 16.54 -17.77
N ASN A 222 6.93 15.52 -18.55
CA ASN A 222 5.94 15.59 -19.61
C ASN A 222 4.96 14.43 -19.48
N SER A 223 3.68 14.76 -19.27
CA SER A 223 2.60 13.79 -19.07
C SER A 223 2.31 12.96 -20.33
N THR A 224 2.43 13.54 -21.51
CA THR A 224 2.20 12.85 -22.78
C THR A 224 3.28 11.81 -23.03
N ILE A 225 4.56 12.16 -22.84
CA ILE A 225 5.68 11.22 -22.93
C ILE A 225 5.52 10.12 -21.88
N ASN A 226 5.16 10.47 -20.65
CA ASN A 226 4.93 9.49 -19.57
C ASN A 226 3.83 8.51 -19.93
N ARG A 227 2.72 9.00 -20.48
CA ARG A 227 1.60 8.18 -20.94
C ARG A 227 2.03 7.25 -22.08
N LEU A 228 2.79 7.76 -23.07
CA LEU A 228 3.31 6.95 -24.17
C LEU A 228 4.21 5.81 -23.70
N LEU A 229 5.10 6.08 -22.73
CA LEU A 229 6.02 5.09 -22.19
C LEU A 229 5.35 4.04 -21.28
N ARG A 230 4.23 4.39 -20.62
CA ARG A 230 3.60 3.53 -19.59
C ARG A 230 2.36 2.82 -20.03
N THR A 231 1.57 3.40 -20.93
CA THR A 231 0.34 2.75 -21.45
C THR A 231 0.61 1.89 -22.68
N LYS A 232 -0.23 0.88 -22.91
CA LYS A 232 -0.26 0.16 -24.20
C LYS A 232 -0.81 1.11 -25.25
N ASN A 233 -0.06 1.31 -26.33
CA ASN A 233 -0.46 2.15 -27.45
C ASN A 233 0.24 1.68 -28.74
N PRO A 234 -0.32 1.96 -29.95
CA PRO A 234 0.21 1.48 -31.22
C PRO A 234 1.67 1.86 -31.49
N ILE A 235 2.07 3.08 -31.08
CA ILE A 235 3.45 3.57 -31.27
C ILE A 235 4.43 2.72 -30.44
N ARG A 236 4.09 2.44 -29.19
CA ARG A 236 4.88 1.58 -28.32
C ARG A 236 4.94 0.13 -28.82
N GLU A 237 3.83 -0.39 -29.33
CA GLU A 237 3.77 -1.75 -29.87
C GLU A 237 4.61 -1.88 -31.14
N GLY A 238 4.56 -0.89 -32.04
CA GLY A 238 5.39 -0.80 -33.22
C GLY A 238 6.89 -0.73 -32.88
N ALA A 239 7.26 0.21 -31.99
CA ALA A 239 8.65 0.34 -31.51
C ALA A 239 9.13 -0.93 -30.80
N ALA A 240 8.28 -1.57 -29.98
CA ALA A 240 8.62 -2.81 -29.29
C ALA A 240 8.83 -3.97 -30.29
N LYS A 241 8.08 -4.02 -31.39
CA LYS A 241 8.22 -5.05 -32.43
C LYS A 241 9.55 -4.95 -33.15
N VAL A 242 9.98 -3.73 -33.49
CA VAL A 242 11.29 -3.46 -34.08
C VAL A 242 12.44 -3.76 -33.10
N LEU A 243 12.32 -3.27 -31.85
CA LEU A 243 13.35 -3.46 -30.84
C LEU A 243 13.50 -4.93 -30.41
N ARG A 244 12.47 -5.76 -30.49
CA ARG A 244 12.55 -7.20 -30.20
C ARG A 244 13.46 -7.93 -31.17
N ALA A 245 13.59 -7.48 -32.39
CA ALA A 245 14.42 -8.09 -33.41
C ALA A 245 15.91 -7.82 -33.20
N VAL A 246 16.29 -6.74 -32.47
CA VAL A 246 17.68 -6.24 -32.43
C VAL A 246 18.23 -6.13 -31.00
N VAL A 247 17.37 -6.04 -29.98
CA VAL A 247 17.76 -5.74 -28.59
C VAL A 247 17.22 -6.77 -27.62
N SER A 248 18.07 -7.29 -26.72
CA SER A 248 17.69 -8.25 -25.68
C SER A 248 16.62 -7.65 -24.74
N GLU A 249 15.84 -8.51 -24.08
CA GLU A 249 14.78 -8.07 -23.15
C GLU A 249 15.33 -7.22 -22.01
N GLU A 250 16.47 -7.60 -21.46
CA GLU A 250 17.15 -6.86 -20.39
C GLU A 250 17.53 -5.44 -20.84
N ASN A 251 18.12 -5.31 -22.03
CA ASN A 251 18.51 -4.01 -22.56
C ASN A 251 17.30 -3.13 -22.91
N ARG A 252 16.20 -3.73 -23.38
CA ARG A 252 14.93 -3.00 -23.60
C ARG A 252 14.34 -2.48 -22.28
N GLN A 253 14.41 -3.27 -21.22
CA GLN A 253 13.95 -2.85 -19.89
C GLN A 253 14.85 -1.74 -19.33
N LYS A 254 16.17 -1.84 -19.48
CA LYS A 254 17.13 -0.79 -19.10
C LYS A 254 16.86 0.51 -19.85
N LEU A 255 16.74 0.47 -21.17
CA LEU A 255 16.43 1.65 -22.00
C LEU A 255 15.10 2.30 -21.56
N ARG A 256 14.07 1.49 -21.36
CA ARG A 256 12.77 2.01 -20.91
C ARG A 256 12.87 2.67 -19.53
N SER A 257 13.60 2.08 -18.59
CA SER A 257 13.80 2.65 -17.26
C SER A 257 14.56 3.97 -17.32
N GLN A 258 15.57 4.08 -18.17
CA GLN A 258 16.32 5.31 -18.41
C GLN A 258 15.44 6.42 -19.00
N LEU A 259 14.60 6.12 -20.00
CA LEU A 259 13.65 7.08 -20.58
C LEU A 259 12.63 7.56 -19.55
N ILE A 260 12.10 6.66 -18.70
CA ILE A 260 11.18 7.03 -17.62
C ILE A 260 11.92 7.91 -16.61
N SER A 261 13.12 7.57 -16.21
CA SER A 261 13.95 8.36 -15.28
C SER A 261 14.28 9.73 -15.85
N ALA A 262 14.67 9.81 -17.12
CA ALA A 262 14.93 11.08 -17.80
C ALA A 262 13.70 12.00 -17.87
N ASN A 263 12.49 11.40 -17.96
CA ASN A 263 11.22 12.12 -17.92
C ASN A 263 10.68 12.30 -16.49
N SER A 264 11.45 12.00 -15.46
CA SER A 264 11.07 12.18 -14.04
C SER A 264 11.76 13.39 -13.43
N ARG A 265 11.10 14.01 -12.43
CA ARG A 265 11.63 15.08 -11.59
C ARG A 265 11.06 14.94 -10.17
N GLY A 266 11.66 15.60 -9.20
CA GLY A 266 11.22 15.52 -7.81
C GLY A 266 9.83 16.11 -7.57
N LYS A 267 9.23 15.78 -6.44
CA LYS A 267 7.89 16.23 -6.05
C LYS A 267 7.78 17.75 -5.85
N GLU A 268 8.91 18.43 -5.63
CA GLU A 268 9.01 19.88 -5.47
C GLU A 268 8.54 20.66 -6.71
N TYR A 269 8.44 20.02 -7.86
CA TYR A 269 7.92 20.62 -9.08
C TYR A 269 6.39 20.60 -9.21
N LEU A 270 5.71 19.93 -8.27
CA LEU A 270 4.24 19.96 -8.16
C LEU A 270 3.88 20.00 -6.66
N PRO A 271 4.22 21.06 -5.93
CA PRO A 271 3.98 21.15 -4.51
C PRO A 271 2.47 21.23 -4.23
N LEU A 272 2.06 20.69 -3.08
CA LEU A 272 0.72 20.92 -2.55
C LEU A 272 0.65 22.37 -2.07
N THR A 273 -0.26 23.16 -2.63
CA THR A 273 -0.45 24.56 -2.21
C THR A 273 -1.08 24.65 -0.82
N ASN A 274 -0.97 25.82 -0.17
CA ASN A 274 -1.58 26.02 1.14
C ASN A 274 -3.11 25.91 1.08
N ASP A 275 -3.73 26.41 0.01
CA ASP A 275 -5.18 26.35 -0.17
C ASP A 275 -5.66 24.90 -0.40
N GLU A 276 -4.94 24.13 -1.22
CA GLU A 276 -5.22 22.69 -1.39
C GLU A 276 -5.04 21.94 -0.06
N ARG A 277 -4.03 22.29 0.73
CA ARG A 277 -3.80 21.71 2.05
C ARG A 277 -4.97 21.99 2.98
N ARG A 278 -5.41 23.23 3.12
CA ARG A 278 -6.56 23.62 3.95
C ARG A 278 -7.81 22.87 3.54
N LEU A 279 -8.10 22.83 2.23
CA LEU A 279 -9.25 22.11 1.69
C LEU A 279 -9.24 20.62 2.04
N LEU A 280 -8.08 19.99 1.98
CA LEU A 280 -7.92 18.59 2.35
C LEU A 280 -7.97 18.39 3.88
N GLU A 281 -7.40 19.28 4.66
CA GLU A 281 -7.49 19.24 6.13
C GLU A 281 -8.95 19.38 6.59
N ASP A 282 -9.72 20.25 5.98
CA ASP A 282 -11.16 20.39 6.26
C ASP A 282 -11.93 19.12 5.84
N TYR A 283 -11.58 18.52 4.71
CA TYR A 283 -12.18 17.28 4.26
C TYR A 283 -11.94 16.11 5.23
N TYR A 284 -10.73 16.02 5.82
CA TYR A 284 -10.37 14.93 6.74
C TYR A 284 -10.60 15.25 8.21
N ARG A 285 -10.94 16.51 8.56
CA ARG A 285 -11.00 16.99 9.93
C ARG A 285 -11.80 16.08 10.86
N GLN A 286 -13.02 15.75 10.49
CA GLN A 286 -13.91 14.92 11.32
C GLN A 286 -13.33 13.54 11.55
N ASP A 287 -12.80 12.90 10.50
CA ASP A 287 -12.19 11.57 10.57
C ASP A 287 -10.96 11.56 11.48
N ILE A 288 -10.09 12.60 11.36
CA ILE A 288 -8.89 12.73 12.21
C ILE A 288 -9.27 12.88 13.68
N LEU A 289 -10.27 13.72 14.01
CA LEU A 289 -10.71 13.93 15.39
C LEU A 289 -11.29 12.65 16.00
N GLN A 290 -12.13 11.93 15.26
CA GLN A 290 -12.66 10.64 15.70
C GLN A 290 -11.57 9.57 15.85
N LEU A 291 -10.60 9.56 14.93
CA LEU A 291 -9.46 8.65 15.01
C LEU A 291 -8.58 8.96 16.22
N GLN A 292 -8.33 10.24 16.54
CA GLN A 292 -7.59 10.67 17.70
C GLN A 292 -8.22 10.15 18.99
N GLU A 293 -9.54 10.30 19.11
CA GLU A 293 -10.31 9.78 20.26
C GLU A 293 -10.23 8.25 20.34
N LEU A 294 -10.44 7.56 19.22
CA LEU A 294 -10.38 6.10 19.14
C LEU A 294 -9.03 5.52 19.56
N LEU A 295 -7.94 6.18 19.16
CA LEU A 295 -6.58 5.72 19.44
C LEU A 295 -6.04 6.21 20.78
N GLY A 296 -6.72 7.18 21.46
CA GLY A 296 -6.20 7.85 22.63
C GLY A 296 -4.85 8.55 22.38
N ARG A 297 -4.62 9.04 21.17
CA ARG A 297 -3.34 9.56 20.71
C ARG A 297 -3.49 10.92 20.04
N ASP A 298 -2.70 11.93 20.45
CA ASP A 298 -2.73 13.27 19.86
C ASP A 298 -2.29 13.24 18.38
N LEU A 299 -3.22 13.63 17.49
CA LEU A 299 -3.03 13.80 16.06
C LEU A 299 -3.14 15.28 15.63
N SER A 300 -3.16 16.23 16.57
CA SER A 300 -3.29 17.67 16.29
C SER A 300 -2.21 18.19 15.34
N HIS A 301 -1.02 17.59 15.38
CA HIS A 301 0.11 17.90 14.49
C HIS A 301 -0.18 17.57 13.01
N TRP A 302 -1.27 16.85 12.70
CA TRP A 302 -1.71 16.61 11.33
C TRP A 302 -2.43 17.82 10.72
N PHE A 303 -2.87 18.78 11.53
CA PHE A 303 -3.42 20.07 11.11
C PHE A 303 -2.31 21.11 11.04
N LYS A 304 -1.73 21.33 9.86
CA LYS A 304 -0.59 22.24 9.68
C LYS A 304 -0.98 23.63 9.18
N ALA A 305 -2.20 23.78 8.64
CA ALA A 305 -2.64 25.03 8.04
C ALA A 305 -2.99 26.12 9.08
N ASP A 306 -3.09 25.76 10.35
CA ASP A 306 -3.44 26.69 11.44
C ASP A 306 -2.21 27.36 12.09
N ARG A 307 -1.00 27.27 11.47
CA ARG A 307 0.22 27.92 11.95
C ARG A 307 0.77 28.92 10.96
#